data_313b557116a87d219f5640bfc328ca99
#
_entry.id   313b557116a87d219f5640bfc328ca99
#
_cell.length_a   1.000
_cell.length_b   1.000
_cell.length_c   1.000
_cell.angle_alpha   90.00
_cell.angle_beta   90.00
_cell.angle_gamma   90.00
#
_symmetry.space_group_name_H-M   'P 1'
#
loop_
_entity.id
_entity.type
_entity.pdbx_description
1 polymer ?
#
loop_
_entity_poly.entity_id
_entity_poly.type
_entity_poly.pdbx_seq_one_letter_code
_entity_poly.pdbx_strand_id
1 'polypeptide(L)'
;MSNTTDDSQPLITHLVELRNRLLRCVICILVVFVALVYFSNDIYHFVAAPLTAVMPKGATMIATNIQTPFFTPIKLTAIVSVFISVPYLLYQIWAFVAPALYQHEKRLIYPLLFSSTVLFYCGVAFAYYIVFPFVFSFFTQTAPEGVAIATDISSYLDFALALFLAFGVCFEVPVAIILLCWTGVTTTKALASKRPYIVVGAFFVGMILTPPDVFSQTLLAVPMCLLFELGLLVARFYQPKDDEEETTDEESAVENQADLNYKD
;
A
#
# COMPACT_ATOMS: atom_id res chain seq x y z
N MET A 1 -47.62 -3.50 11.71
CA MET A 1 -46.85 -3.93 10.51
C MET A 1 -45.77 -2.89 10.35
N SER A 2 -44.60 -3.19 10.83
CA SER A 2 -43.44 -2.28 10.93
C SER A 2 -42.68 -2.22 9.61
N ASN A 3 -42.42 -0.99 9.15
CA ASN A 3 -41.64 -0.66 7.96
C ASN A 3 -40.19 -1.19 8.03
N THR A 4 -39.96 -2.36 7.47
CA THR A 4 -38.60 -2.92 7.27
C THR A 4 -38.03 -2.59 5.89
N THR A 5 -38.68 -1.73 5.11
CA THR A 5 -38.28 -1.38 3.73
C THR A 5 -37.40 -0.14 3.60
N ASP A 6 -37.17 0.61 4.69
CA ASP A 6 -36.46 1.92 4.61
C ASP A 6 -34.96 1.84 4.81
N ASP A 7 -34.45 0.82 5.52
CA ASP A 7 -33.00 0.63 5.76
C ASP A 7 -32.23 -0.01 4.59
N SER A 8 -32.90 -0.62 3.63
CA SER A 8 -32.25 -1.29 2.48
C SER A 8 -31.92 -0.33 1.32
N GLN A 9 -32.61 0.79 1.21
CA GLN A 9 -32.41 1.77 0.13
C GLN A 9 -31.02 2.43 0.15
N PRO A 10 -30.50 2.90 1.32
CA PRO A 10 -29.17 3.51 1.36
C PRO A 10 -28.05 2.52 1.01
N LEU A 11 -28.15 1.26 1.40
CA LEU A 11 -27.14 0.23 1.09
C LEU A 11 -27.11 -0.09 -0.42
N ILE A 12 -28.26 -0.23 -1.07
CA ILE A 12 -28.34 -0.50 -2.51
C ILE A 12 -27.76 0.67 -3.30
N THR A 13 -28.06 1.89 -2.93
CA THR A 13 -27.53 3.09 -3.57
C THR A 13 -26.01 3.13 -3.46
N HIS A 14 -25.46 2.82 -2.29
CA HIS A 14 -24.01 2.78 -2.06
C HIS A 14 -23.30 1.68 -2.88
N LEU A 15 -23.92 0.50 -3.00
CA LEU A 15 -23.41 -0.59 -3.85
C LEU A 15 -23.43 -0.24 -5.33
N VAL A 16 -24.47 0.45 -5.82
CA VAL A 16 -24.55 0.93 -7.20
C VAL A 16 -23.48 2.00 -7.47
N GLU A 17 -23.22 2.89 -6.50
CA GLU A 17 -22.15 3.87 -6.59
C GLU A 17 -20.78 3.18 -6.67
N LEU A 18 -20.49 2.20 -5.80
CA LEU A 18 -19.26 1.43 -5.81
C LEU A 18 -19.04 0.75 -7.16
N ARG A 19 -20.07 0.09 -7.70
CA ARG A 19 -19.99 -0.54 -9.03
C ARG A 19 -19.64 0.46 -10.12
N ASN A 20 -20.31 1.61 -10.14
CA ASN A 20 -20.09 2.62 -11.17
C ASN A 20 -18.68 3.23 -11.07
N ARG A 21 -18.15 3.44 -9.86
CA ARG A 21 -16.78 3.91 -9.64
C ARG A 21 -15.75 2.87 -10.07
N LEU A 22 -15.98 1.59 -9.74
CA LEU A 22 -15.12 0.50 -10.16
C LEU A 22 -15.06 0.38 -11.69
N LEU A 23 -16.21 0.48 -12.38
CA LEU A 23 -16.25 0.47 -13.84
C LEU A 23 -15.44 1.64 -14.45
N ARG A 24 -15.53 2.84 -13.88
CA ARG A 24 -14.72 3.99 -14.32
C ARG A 24 -13.23 3.74 -14.13
N CYS A 25 -12.81 3.12 -13.01
CA CYS A 25 -11.43 2.73 -12.77
C CYS A 25 -10.92 1.74 -13.82
N VAL A 26 -11.71 0.69 -14.11
CA VAL A 26 -11.36 -0.32 -15.12
C VAL A 26 -11.24 0.31 -16.52
N ILE A 27 -12.19 1.17 -16.89
CA ILE A 27 -12.15 1.88 -18.18
C ILE A 27 -10.90 2.77 -18.27
N CYS A 28 -10.55 3.49 -17.21
CA CYS A 28 -9.34 4.32 -17.17
C CYS A 28 -8.08 3.46 -17.40
N ILE A 29 -7.95 2.34 -16.68
CA ILE A 29 -6.82 1.42 -16.83
C ILE A 29 -6.74 0.88 -18.26
N LEU A 30 -7.87 0.47 -18.85
CA LEU A 30 -7.92 -0.05 -20.21
C LEU A 30 -7.50 1.01 -21.25
N VAL A 31 -7.95 2.26 -21.09
CA VAL A 31 -7.54 3.35 -22.00
C VAL A 31 -6.04 3.60 -21.91
N VAL A 32 -5.49 3.66 -20.70
CA VAL A 32 -4.05 3.82 -20.48
C VAL A 32 -3.27 2.63 -21.05
N PHE A 33 -3.76 1.41 -20.84
CA PHE A 33 -3.14 0.20 -21.37
C PHE A 33 -3.06 0.21 -22.90
N VAL A 34 -4.17 0.52 -23.58
CA VAL A 34 -4.20 0.60 -25.05
C VAL A 34 -3.23 1.66 -25.57
N ALA A 35 -3.10 2.79 -24.86
CA ALA A 35 -2.14 3.83 -25.22
C ALA A 35 -0.67 3.38 -25.05
N LEU A 36 -0.39 2.57 -24.02
CA LEU A 36 0.97 2.14 -23.66
C LEU A 36 1.43 0.85 -24.34
N VAL A 37 0.53 0.02 -24.85
CA VAL A 37 0.90 -1.30 -25.41
C VAL A 37 1.90 -1.18 -26.56
N TYR A 38 1.90 -0.09 -27.30
CA TYR A 38 2.87 0.20 -28.36
C TYR A 38 4.30 0.32 -27.81
N PHE A 39 4.46 0.81 -26.57
CA PHE A 39 5.75 1.02 -25.90
C PHE A 39 6.13 -0.15 -24.97
N SER A 40 5.50 -1.31 -25.08
CA SER A 40 5.68 -2.43 -24.16
C SER A 40 7.13 -2.90 -24.01
N ASN A 41 7.91 -2.88 -25.10
CA ASN A 41 9.32 -3.25 -25.07
C ASN A 41 10.20 -2.21 -24.36
N ASP A 42 9.93 -0.92 -24.54
CA ASP A 42 10.67 0.15 -23.87
C ASP A 42 10.41 0.14 -22.37
N ILE A 43 9.15 -0.10 -21.97
CA ILE A 43 8.74 -0.28 -20.58
C ILE A 43 9.45 -1.47 -19.97
N TYR A 44 9.54 -2.60 -20.71
CA TYR A 44 10.27 -3.78 -20.26
C TYR A 44 11.75 -3.45 -19.98
N HIS A 45 12.45 -2.81 -20.93
CA HIS A 45 13.85 -2.44 -20.74
C HIS A 45 14.07 -1.51 -19.56
N PHE A 46 13.20 -0.56 -19.33
CA PHE A 46 13.27 0.35 -18.18
C PHE A 46 13.14 -0.40 -16.85
N VAL A 47 12.16 -1.30 -16.72
CA VAL A 47 11.94 -2.05 -15.48
C VAL A 47 13.01 -3.13 -15.25
N ALA A 48 13.58 -3.69 -16.33
CA ALA A 48 14.65 -4.68 -16.26
C ALA A 48 16.04 -4.07 -15.98
N ALA A 49 16.22 -2.76 -16.17
CA ALA A 49 17.51 -2.09 -16.03
C ALA A 49 18.21 -2.30 -14.66
N PRO A 50 17.54 -2.22 -13.50
CA PRO A 50 18.21 -2.46 -12.21
C PRO A 50 18.76 -3.86 -12.07
N LEU A 51 18.07 -4.88 -12.59
CA LEU A 51 18.60 -6.26 -12.57
C LEU A 51 19.83 -6.38 -13.43
N THR A 52 19.74 -5.92 -14.69
CA THR A 52 20.87 -6.02 -15.62
C THR A 52 22.13 -5.32 -15.10
N ALA A 53 21.96 -4.27 -14.29
CA ALA A 53 23.06 -3.57 -13.64
C ALA A 53 23.75 -4.39 -12.52
N VAL A 54 23.03 -5.29 -11.85
CA VAL A 54 23.53 -6.11 -10.73
C VAL A 54 23.99 -7.50 -11.19
N MET A 55 23.60 -7.92 -12.40
CA MET A 55 23.98 -9.24 -12.95
C MET A 55 25.49 -9.35 -13.19
N PRO A 56 26.10 -10.52 -12.97
CA PRO A 56 27.47 -10.81 -13.33
C PRO A 56 27.73 -10.56 -14.82
N LYS A 57 28.95 -10.10 -15.16
CA LYS A 57 29.32 -9.88 -16.58
C LYS A 57 29.14 -11.17 -17.38
N GLY A 58 28.35 -11.10 -18.45
CA GLY A 58 28.05 -12.24 -19.31
C GLY A 58 26.83 -13.07 -18.91
N ALA A 59 26.20 -12.78 -17.77
CA ALA A 59 24.91 -13.38 -17.44
C ALA A 59 23.78 -12.76 -18.28
N THR A 60 22.87 -13.61 -18.76
CA THR A 60 21.70 -13.19 -19.54
C THR A 60 20.43 -13.72 -18.85
N MET A 61 19.33 -12.99 -18.99
CA MET A 61 18.03 -13.53 -18.60
C MET A 61 17.63 -14.66 -19.56
N ILE A 62 16.98 -15.68 -19.02
CA ILE A 62 16.45 -16.79 -19.80
C ILE A 62 14.91 -16.70 -19.85
N ALA A 63 14.36 -17.21 -20.94
CA ALA A 63 12.92 -17.44 -21.05
C ALA A 63 12.68 -18.95 -20.97
N THR A 64 12.08 -19.43 -19.90
CA THR A 64 11.81 -20.85 -19.68
C THR A 64 10.71 -21.39 -20.57
N ASN A 65 9.77 -20.53 -21.01
CA ASN A 65 8.69 -20.88 -21.92
C ASN A 65 8.78 -20.06 -23.21
N ILE A 66 8.42 -20.65 -24.35
CA ILE A 66 8.45 -20.01 -25.67
C ILE A 66 7.58 -18.75 -25.74
N GLN A 67 6.46 -18.74 -25.00
CA GLN A 67 5.52 -17.62 -25.00
C GLN A 67 5.91 -16.47 -24.06
N THR A 68 6.84 -16.70 -23.11
CA THR A 68 7.26 -15.72 -22.11
C THR A 68 7.75 -14.40 -22.74
N PRO A 69 8.63 -14.39 -23.75
CA PRO A 69 9.13 -13.13 -24.34
C PRO A 69 8.03 -12.26 -24.95
N PHE A 70 6.92 -12.85 -25.38
CA PHE A 70 5.79 -12.14 -25.94
C PHE A 70 4.83 -11.62 -24.88
N PHE A 71 4.44 -12.48 -23.92
CA PHE A 71 3.43 -12.11 -22.91
C PHE A 71 3.98 -11.24 -21.79
N THR A 72 5.27 -11.37 -21.46
CA THR A 72 5.86 -10.64 -20.34
C THR A 72 5.85 -9.12 -20.53
N PRO A 73 6.24 -8.53 -21.67
CA PRO A 73 6.11 -7.10 -21.90
C PRO A 73 4.66 -6.60 -21.85
N ILE A 74 3.71 -7.39 -22.34
CA ILE A 74 2.28 -7.05 -22.33
C ILE A 74 1.75 -7.05 -20.88
N LYS A 75 2.06 -8.08 -20.10
CA LYS A 75 1.69 -8.17 -18.67
C LYS A 75 2.27 -7.01 -17.88
N LEU A 76 3.54 -6.70 -18.11
CA LEU A 76 4.21 -5.56 -17.50
C LEU A 76 3.50 -4.26 -17.85
N THR A 77 3.17 -4.04 -19.12
CA THR A 77 2.45 -2.85 -19.58
C THR A 77 1.08 -2.73 -18.93
N ALA A 78 0.37 -3.84 -18.75
CA ALA A 78 -0.92 -3.84 -18.05
C ALA A 78 -0.78 -3.37 -16.59
N ILE A 79 0.24 -3.82 -15.86
CA ILE A 79 0.49 -3.40 -14.48
C ILE A 79 0.99 -1.95 -14.41
N VAL A 80 1.86 -1.53 -15.33
CA VAL A 80 2.29 -0.13 -15.42
C VAL A 80 1.11 0.79 -15.74
N SER A 81 0.12 0.32 -16.52
CA SER A 81 -1.12 1.06 -16.76
C SER A 81 -1.93 1.27 -15.48
N VAL A 82 -1.94 0.29 -14.58
CA VAL A 82 -2.52 0.47 -13.23
C VAL A 82 -1.76 1.55 -12.46
N PHE A 83 -0.43 1.50 -12.44
CA PHE A 83 0.39 2.49 -11.71
C PHE A 83 0.19 3.91 -12.24
N ILE A 84 0.13 4.10 -13.55
CA ILE A 84 -0.14 5.42 -14.15
C ILE A 84 -1.56 5.89 -13.85
N SER A 85 -2.51 4.96 -13.70
CA SER A 85 -3.90 5.28 -13.35
C SER A 85 -4.10 5.56 -11.86
N VAL A 86 -3.11 5.33 -10.98
CA VAL A 86 -3.24 5.48 -9.52
C VAL A 86 -3.81 6.82 -9.09
N PRO A 87 -3.42 7.99 -9.62
CA PRO A 87 -4.03 9.26 -9.22
C PRO A 87 -5.55 9.28 -9.41
N TYR A 88 -6.03 8.70 -10.51
CA TYR A 88 -7.45 8.59 -10.78
C TYR A 88 -8.12 7.52 -9.89
N LEU A 89 -7.46 6.40 -9.64
CA LEU A 89 -7.94 5.35 -8.73
C LEU A 89 -8.09 5.90 -7.31
N LEU A 90 -7.08 6.60 -6.81
CA LEU A 90 -7.12 7.25 -5.50
C LEU A 90 -8.24 8.31 -5.45
N TYR A 91 -8.40 9.11 -6.50
CA TYR A 91 -9.52 10.05 -6.59
C TYR A 91 -10.88 9.34 -6.47
N GLN A 92 -11.08 8.20 -7.13
CA GLN A 92 -12.34 7.44 -7.02
C GLN A 92 -12.53 6.85 -5.62
N ILE A 93 -11.46 6.36 -4.99
CA ILE A 93 -11.49 5.85 -3.60
C ILE A 93 -11.84 6.99 -2.64
N TRP A 94 -11.13 8.11 -2.71
CA TRP A 94 -11.38 9.26 -1.85
C TRP A 94 -12.77 9.86 -2.05
N ALA A 95 -13.24 9.96 -3.29
CA ALA A 95 -14.58 10.43 -3.60
C ALA A 95 -15.68 9.47 -3.12
N PHE A 96 -15.40 8.17 -2.96
CA PHE A 96 -16.31 7.19 -2.37
C PHE A 96 -16.37 7.29 -0.84
N VAL A 97 -15.22 7.55 -0.21
CA VAL A 97 -15.11 7.67 1.26
C VAL A 97 -15.57 9.05 1.75
N ALA A 98 -15.42 10.09 0.93
CA ALA A 98 -15.72 11.48 1.27
C ALA A 98 -17.16 11.76 1.76
N PRO A 99 -18.24 11.14 1.26
CA PRO A 99 -19.59 11.36 1.80
C PRO A 99 -19.77 10.89 3.24
N ALA A 100 -18.98 9.87 3.66
CA ALA A 100 -18.95 9.37 5.04
C ALA A 100 -18.16 10.31 5.97
N LEU A 101 -17.29 11.16 5.39
CA LEU A 101 -16.54 12.19 6.10
C LEU A 101 -17.33 13.51 6.07
N TYR A 102 -17.75 13.98 7.20
CA TYR A 102 -18.39 15.26 7.50
C TYR A 102 -18.59 16.24 6.32
N GLN A 103 -19.82 16.72 6.12
CA GLN A 103 -20.21 17.60 5.01
C GLN A 103 -19.46 18.95 4.98
N HIS A 104 -18.70 19.31 6.04
CA HIS A 104 -18.07 20.62 6.21
C HIS A 104 -16.63 20.76 5.68
N GLU A 105 -15.92 19.65 5.34
CA GLU A 105 -14.48 19.70 5.05
C GLU A 105 -14.06 19.10 3.70
N LYS A 106 -14.91 19.17 2.70
CA LYS A 106 -14.59 18.74 1.32
C LYS A 106 -13.32 19.39 0.75
N ARG A 107 -12.86 20.49 1.32
CA ARG A 107 -11.65 21.22 0.89
C ARG A 107 -10.37 20.42 1.17
N LEU A 108 -10.38 19.49 2.12
CA LEU A 108 -9.22 18.68 2.49
C LEU A 108 -9.01 17.46 1.58
N ILE A 109 -10.00 17.09 0.77
CA ILE A 109 -9.88 15.96 -0.17
C ILE A 109 -8.74 16.19 -1.17
N TYR A 110 -8.57 17.41 -1.68
CA TYR A 110 -7.54 17.71 -2.68
C TYR A 110 -6.10 17.58 -2.13
N PRO A 111 -5.72 18.19 -0.99
CA PRO A 111 -4.39 18.00 -0.43
C PRO A 111 -4.15 16.54 0.00
N LEU A 112 -5.17 15.83 0.49
CA LEU A 112 -5.07 14.42 0.83
C LEU A 112 -4.83 13.55 -0.42
N LEU A 113 -5.56 13.78 -1.51
CA LEU A 113 -5.37 13.11 -2.79
C LEU A 113 -3.96 13.38 -3.36
N PHE A 114 -3.49 14.62 -3.27
CA PHE A 114 -2.16 14.98 -3.74
C PHE A 114 -1.07 14.26 -2.92
N SER A 115 -1.16 14.29 -1.59
CA SER A 115 -0.20 13.61 -0.70
C SER A 115 -0.21 12.10 -0.93
N SER A 116 -1.37 11.47 -1.04
CA SER A 116 -1.56 10.06 -1.38
C SER A 116 -0.86 9.72 -2.71
N THR A 117 -1.15 10.46 -3.77
CA THR A 117 -0.52 10.24 -5.07
C THR A 117 1.01 10.35 -5.00
N VAL A 118 1.53 11.36 -4.32
CA VAL A 118 2.97 11.56 -4.14
C VAL A 118 3.57 10.40 -3.32
N LEU A 119 2.94 10.02 -2.21
CA LEU A 119 3.41 8.91 -1.37
C LEU A 119 3.42 7.59 -2.13
N PHE A 120 2.39 7.28 -2.90
CA PHE A 120 2.37 6.06 -3.72
C PHE A 120 3.58 5.99 -4.66
N TYR A 121 3.84 7.06 -5.42
CA TYR A 121 5.00 7.08 -6.32
C TYR A 121 6.34 7.11 -5.58
N CYS A 122 6.42 7.73 -4.42
CA CYS A 122 7.58 7.61 -3.53
C CYS A 122 7.80 6.17 -3.08
N GLY A 123 6.72 5.42 -2.77
CA GLY A 123 6.78 4.00 -2.44
C GLY A 123 7.30 3.14 -3.59
N VAL A 124 6.79 3.36 -4.80
CA VAL A 124 7.29 2.67 -6.01
C VAL A 124 8.76 3.02 -6.28
N ALA A 125 9.14 4.30 -6.16
CA ALA A 125 10.52 4.73 -6.32
C ALA A 125 11.45 4.14 -5.25
N PHE A 126 11.01 4.09 -4.00
CA PHE A 126 11.73 3.46 -2.90
C PHE A 126 11.97 1.96 -3.18
N ALA A 127 10.93 1.26 -3.64
CA ALA A 127 11.06 -0.13 -4.04
C ALA A 127 12.05 -0.31 -5.20
N TYR A 128 11.98 0.53 -6.24
CA TYR A 128 12.82 0.44 -7.43
C TYR A 128 14.29 0.77 -7.15
N TYR A 129 14.57 1.85 -6.42
CA TYR A 129 15.95 2.34 -6.24
C TYR A 129 16.66 1.78 -5.01
N ILE A 130 15.93 1.35 -3.98
CA ILE A 130 16.50 0.92 -2.69
C ILE A 130 16.26 -0.56 -2.46
N VAL A 131 14.98 -1.00 -2.36
CA VAL A 131 14.66 -2.36 -1.93
C VAL A 131 15.11 -3.38 -2.97
N PHE A 132 14.79 -3.13 -4.22
CA PHE A 132 15.03 -4.05 -5.30
C PHE A 132 16.52 -4.36 -5.55
N PRO A 133 17.42 -3.36 -5.73
CA PRO A 133 18.85 -3.62 -5.86
C PRO A 133 19.42 -4.33 -4.65
N PHE A 134 18.94 -4.01 -3.43
CA PHE A 134 19.43 -4.61 -2.21
C PHE A 134 19.05 -6.10 -2.12
N VAL A 135 17.80 -6.46 -2.39
CA VAL A 135 17.32 -7.85 -2.40
C VAL A 135 18.05 -8.66 -3.45
N PHE A 136 18.23 -8.14 -4.67
CA PHE A 136 18.95 -8.85 -5.72
C PHE A 136 20.44 -8.99 -5.43
N SER A 137 21.08 -7.97 -4.88
CA SER A 137 22.48 -8.07 -4.45
C SER A 137 22.65 -9.16 -3.38
N PHE A 138 21.73 -9.26 -2.44
CA PHE A 138 21.75 -10.32 -1.43
C PHE A 138 21.65 -11.71 -2.07
N PHE A 139 20.67 -11.97 -2.94
CA PHE A 139 20.51 -13.27 -3.57
C PHE A 139 21.70 -13.64 -4.49
N THR A 140 22.25 -12.66 -5.20
CA THR A 140 23.41 -12.94 -6.07
C THR A 140 24.69 -13.23 -5.29
N GLN A 141 24.90 -12.59 -4.13
CA GLN A 141 26.06 -12.82 -3.27
C GLN A 141 25.94 -14.10 -2.43
N THR A 142 24.73 -14.56 -2.14
CA THR A 142 24.50 -15.77 -1.34
C THR A 142 24.53 -17.06 -2.20
N ALA A 143 24.60 -16.93 -3.52
CA ALA A 143 24.68 -18.09 -4.40
C ALA A 143 25.96 -18.90 -4.14
N PRO A 144 25.88 -20.27 -4.03
CA PRO A 144 27.03 -21.13 -3.83
C PRO A 144 28.04 -21.02 -4.98
N GLU A 145 29.33 -21.22 -4.68
CA GLU A 145 30.39 -21.24 -5.71
C GLU A 145 30.08 -22.27 -6.79
N GLY A 146 30.25 -21.91 -8.06
CA GLY A 146 30.05 -22.82 -9.20
C GLY A 146 28.58 -22.88 -9.70
N VAL A 147 27.65 -22.20 -9.09
CA VAL A 147 26.26 -22.11 -9.56
C VAL A 147 26.08 -20.89 -10.47
N ALA A 148 25.73 -21.13 -11.74
CA ALA A 148 25.36 -20.07 -12.66
C ALA A 148 23.94 -19.54 -12.36
N ILE A 149 23.82 -18.25 -12.06
CA ILE A 149 22.52 -17.62 -11.84
C ILE A 149 21.90 -17.34 -13.21
N ALA A 150 20.89 -18.12 -13.59
CA ALA A 150 20.10 -17.93 -14.80
C ALA A 150 18.69 -17.45 -14.38
N THR A 151 18.48 -16.13 -14.37
CA THR A 151 17.21 -15.54 -13.94
C THR A 151 16.17 -15.64 -15.03
N ASP A 152 15.02 -16.27 -14.74
CA ASP A 152 13.89 -16.32 -15.66
C ASP A 152 13.18 -14.94 -15.70
N ILE A 153 12.92 -14.47 -16.92
CA ILE A 153 12.32 -13.15 -17.20
C ILE A 153 10.96 -12.98 -16.49
N SER A 154 10.10 -14.01 -16.54
CA SER A 154 8.75 -13.93 -15.97
C SER A 154 8.80 -13.83 -14.45
N SER A 155 9.53 -14.74 -13.83
CA SER A 155 9.66 -14.82 -12.36
C SER A 155 10.26 -13.53 -11.79
N TYR A 156 11.25 -12.98 -12.47
CA TYR A 156 11.85 -11.70 -12.10
C TYR A 156 10.84 -10.55 -12.11
N LEU A 157 10.12 -10.40 -13.23
CA LEU A 157 9.15 -9.29 -13.36
C LEU A 157 7.97 -9.47 -12.42
N ASP A 158 7.50 -10.68 -12.20
CA ASP A 158 6.43 -10.96 -11.24
C ASP A 158 6.82 -10.52 -9.83
N PHE A 159 8.05 -10.85 -9.41
CA PHE A 159 8.58 -10.40 -8.13
C PHE A 159 8.73 -8.87 -8.07
N ALA A 160 9.30 -8.24 -9.09
CA ALA A 160 9.50 -6.80 -9.15
C ALA A 160 8.16 -6.03 -9.07
N LEU A 161 7.17 -6.47 -9.83
CA LEU A 161 5.85 -5.85 -9.88
C LEU A 161 5.08 -6.01 -8.56
N ALA A 162 5.17 -7.19 -7.94
CA ALA A 162 4.60 -7.44 -6.62
C ALA A 162 5.22 -6.52 -5.56
N LEU A 163 6.55 -6.35 -5.62
CA LEU A 163 7.29 -5.46 -4.72
C LEU A 163 6.88 -3.99 -4.89
N PHE A 164 6.80 -3.51 -6.15
CA PHE A 164 6.39 -2.13 -6.44
C PHE A 164 4.96 -1.86 -5.97
N LEU A 165 4.05 -2.78 -6.20
CA LEU A 165 2.66 -2.66 -5.74
C LEU A 165 2.59 -2.65 -4.21
N ALA A 166 3.29 -3.57 -3.55
CA ALA A 166 3.30 -3.66 -2.10
C ALA A 166 3.82 -2.39 -1.44
N PHE A 167 4.97 -1.86 -1.90
CA PHE A 167 5.51 -0.62 -1.35
C PHE A 167 4.67 0.60 -1.73
N GLY A 168 4.13 0.66 -2.97
CA GLY A 168 3.18 1.71 -3.34
C GLY A 168 1.99 1.77 -2.38
N VAL A 169 1.37 0.62 -2.08
CA VAL A 169 0.25 0.53 -1.13
C VAL A 169 0.71 0.78 0.31
N CYS A 170 1.88 0.28 0.73
CA CYS A 170 2.39 0.51 2.09
C CYS A 170 2.67 1.98 2.38
N PHE A 171 3.07 2.76 1.38
CA PHE A 171 3.26 4.19 1.53
C PHE A 171 1.94 4.97 1.68
N GLU A 172 0.78 4.36 1.37
CA GLU A 172 -0.55 4.90 1.70
C GLU A 172 -0.91 4.74 3.20
N VAL A 173 -0.24 3.85 3.94
CA VAL A 173 -0.54 3.60 5.35
C VAL A 173 -0.51 4.87 6.20
N PRO A 174 0.48 5.78 6.10
CA PRO A 174 0.48 7.04 6.85
C PRO A 174 -0.76 7.89 6.57
N VAL A 175 -1.20 7.97 5.30
CA VAL A 175 -2.38 8.75 4.90
C VAL A 175 -3.65 8.11 5.46
N ALA A 176 -3.75 6.79 5.40
CA ALA A 176 -4.87 6.05 5.98
C ALA A 176 -4.98 6.25 7.49
N ILE A 177 -3.85 6.24 8.22
CA ILE A 177 -3.81 6.50 9.67
C ILE A 177 -4.30 7.92 9.98
N ILE A 178 -3.75 8.92 9.28
CA ILE A 178 -4.16 10.32 9.47
C ILE A 178 -5.66 10.47 9.25
N LEU A 179 -6.18 9.88 8.20
CA LEU A 179 -7.60 9.91 7.89
C LEU A 179 -8.46 9.27 8.99
N LEU A 180 -8.10 8.04 9.41
CA LEU A 180 -8.83 7.30 10.45
C LEU A 180 -8.87 8.06 11.78
N CYS A 181 -7.76 8.70 12.15
CA CYS A 181 -7.69 9.53 13.36
C CYS A 181 -8.48 10.83 13.19
N TRP A 182 -8.38 11.47 12.04
CA TRP A 182 -9.06 12.73 11.77
C TRP A 182 -10.59 12.58 11.67
N THR A 183 -11.06 11.44 11.17
CA THR A 183 -12.51 11.12 11.11
C THR A 183 -13.10 10.67 12.45
N GLY A 184 -12.27 10.54 13.49
CA GLY A 184 -12.73 10.05 14.80
C GLY A 184 -13.07 8.54 14.84
N VAL A 185 -12.81 7.80 13.75
CA VAL A 185 -13.04 6.33 13.71
C VAL A 185 -12.12 5.62 14.69
N THR A 186 -10.92 6.17 14.93
CA THR A 186 -9.95 5.61 15.88
C THR A 186 -9.05 6.71 16.43
N THR A 187 -8.36 6.41 17.51
CA THR A 187 -7.38 7.32 18.14
C THR A 187 -5.95 6.84 17.89
N THR A 188 -4.99 7.75 17.98
CA THR A 188 -3.55 7.38 17.89
C THR A 188 -3.15 6.42 19.00
N LYS A 189 -3.73 6.52 20.21
CA LYS A 189 -3.53 5.56 21.32
C LYS A 189 -4.03 4.16 20.96
N ALA A 190 -5.24 4.05 20.41
CA ALA A 190 -5.83 2.78 20.00
C ALA A 190 -5.03 2.12 18.87
N LEU A 191 -4.56 2.89 17.87
CA LEU A 191 -3.69 2.38 16.82
C LEU A 191 -2.31 1.97 17.35
N ALA A 192 -1.72 2.74 18.26
CA ALA A 192 -0.44 2.40 18.89
C ALA A 192 -0.51 1.08 19.67
N SER A 193 -1.64 0.75 20.32
CA SER A 193 -1.83 -0.55 20.96
C SER A 193 -1.87 -1.73 19.97
N LYS A 194 -2.11 -1.48 18.69
CA LYS A 194 -2.14 -2.49 17.62
C LYS A 194 -0.78 -2.75 16.96
N ARG A 195 0.30 -2.08 17.40
CA ARG A 195 1.68 -2.28 16.90
C ARG A 195 2.09 -3.73 16.71
N PRO A 196 1.85 -4.66 17.67
CA PRO A 196 2.23 -6.06 17.50
C PRO A 196 1.57 -6.70 16.27
N TYR A 197 0.31 -6.37 16.01
CA TYR A 197 -0.42 -6.88 14.84
C TYR A 197 0.10 -6.31 13.54
N ILE A 198 0.54 -5.05 13.53
CA ILE A 198 1.14 -4.41 12.35
C ILE A 198 2.48 -5.06 12.03
N VAL A 199 3.31 -5.32 13.05
CA VAL A 199 4.58 -6.02 12.86
C VAL A 199 4.35 -7.42 12.27
N VAL A 200 3.44 -8.20 12.86
CA VAL A 200 3.08 -9.53 12.34
C VAL A 200 2.55 -9.44 10.91
N GLY A 201 1.68 -8.46 10.62
CA GLY A 201 1.15 -8.22 9.28
C GLY A 201 2.24 -7.87 8.27
N ALA A 202 3.21 -7.03 8.64
CA ALA A 202 4.34 -6.66 7.78
C ALA A 202 5.21 -7.88 7.44
N PHE A 203 5.51 -8.74 8.41
CA PHE A 203 6.22 -9.99 8.19
C PHE A 203 5.40 -10.97 7.33
N PHE A 204 4.09 -11.02 7.53
CA PHE A 204 3.21 -11.86 6.71
C PHE A 204 3.20 -11.41 5.23
N VAL A 205 3.12 -10.10 4.98
CA VAL A 205 3.25 -9.53 3.62
C VAL A 205 4.62 -9.85 3.04
N GLY A 206 5.69 -9.67 3.82
CA GLY A 206 7.04 -10.05 3.43
C GLY A 206 7.14 -11.52 3.00
N MET A 207 6.52 -12.44 3.74
CA MET A 207 6.51 -13.88 3.45
C MET A 207 5.80 -14.22 2.12
N ILE A 208 4.76 -13.46 1.75
CA ILE A 208 4.06 -13.66 0.47
C ILE A 208 4.91 -13.15 -0.71
N LEU A 209 5.67 -12.08 -0.49
CA LEU A 209 6.42 -11.40 -1.55
C LEU A 209 7.78 -12.00 -1.82
N THR A 210 8.43 -12.57 -0.80
CA THR A 210 9.79 -13.15 -0.91
C THR A 210 9.80 -14.61 -0.51
N PRO A 211 10.81 -15.38 -0.97
CA PRO A 211 11.08 -16.69 -0.39
C PRO A 211 11.14 -16.59 1.14
N PRO A 212 10.76 -17.63 1.88
CA PRO A 212 10.72 -17.62 3.34
C PRO A 212 12.12 -17.63 3.95
N ASP A 213 12.84 -16.52 3.82
CA ASP A 213 14.12 -16.27 4.47
C ASP A 213 14.01 -15.06 5.41
N VAL A 214 14.66 -15.16 6.58
CA VAL A 214 14.55 -14.15 7.64
C VAL A 214 15.13 -12.80 7.20
N PHE A 215 16.12 -12.82 6.33
CA PHE A 215 16.83 -11.60 5.94
C PHE A 215 15.98 -10.73 4.98
N SER A 216 15.53 -11.29 3.85
CA SER A 216 14.69 -10.58 2.88
C SER A 216 13.36 -10.16 3.49
N GLN A 217 12.76 -11.02 4.32
CA GLN A 217 11.52 -10.73 5.02
C GLN A 217 11.67 -9.56 6.00
N THR A 218 12.76 -9.52 6.78
CA THR A 218 13.05 -8.40 7.70
C THR A 218 13.29 -7.10 6.92
N LEU A 219 14.01 -7.17 5.82
CA LEU A 219 14.28 -6.03 4.94
C LEU A 219 13.00 -5.37 4.41
N LEU A 220 11.97 -6.16 4.11
CA LEU A 220 10.67 -5.66 3.68
C LEU A 220 9.83 -5.16 4.86
N ALA A 221 9.81 -5.90 5.96
CA ALA A 221 8.98 -5.58 7.12
C ALA A 221 9.40 -4.29 7.84
N VAL A 222 10.70 -4.01 7.94
CA VAL A 222 11.21 -2.82 8.65
C VAL A 222 10.70 -1.50 8.05
N PRO A 223 10.81 -1.23 6.73
CA PRO A 223 10.23 -0.04 6.14
C PRO A 223 8.72 0.08 6.35
N MET A 224 7.98 -1.02 6.28
CA MET A 224 6.53 -1.03 6.51
C MET A 224 6.18 -0.61 7.95
N CYS A 225 6.92 -1.13 8.94
CA CYS A 225 6.77 -0.73 10.34
C CYS A 225 7.14 0.73 10.57
N LEU A 226 8.20 1.23 9.92
CA LEU A 226 8.60 2.63 10.00
C LEU A 226 7.54 3.57 9.42
N LEU A 227 6.91 3.20 8.31
CA LEU A 227 5.82 3.96 7.71
C LEU A 227 4.60 4.03 8.63
N PHE A 228 4.28 2.95 9.33
CA PHE A 228 3.22 2.95 10.33
C PHE A 228 3.53 3.91 11.48
N GLU A 229 4.75 3.87 12.05
CA GLU A 229 5.16 4.80 13.11
C GLU A 229 5.18 6.26 12.64
N LEU A 230 5.64 6.49 11.39
CA LEU A 230 5.58 7.82 10.78
C LEU A 230 4.13 8.32 10.68
N GLY A 231 3.21 7.44 10.26
CA GLY A 231 1.77 7.74 10.21
C GLY A 231 1.20 8.12 11.57
N LEU A 232 1.53 7.37 12.62
CA LEU A 232 1.11 7.69 13.99
C LEU A 232 1.69 9.02 14.48
N LEU A 233 2.97 9.29 14.17
CA LEU A 233 3.62 10.53 14.56
C LEU A 233 2.96 11.74 13.89
N VAL A 234 2.69 11.67 12.59
CA VAL A 234 2.03 12.74 11.86
C VAL A 234 0.58 12.92 12.32
N ALA A 235 -0.16 11.81 12.55
CA ALA A 235 -1.55 11.86 13.01
C ALA A 235 -1.71 12.58 14.35
N ARG A 236 -0.73 12.51 15.25
CA ARG A 236 -0.74 13.25 16.54
C ARG A 236 -0.82 14.76 16.37
N PHE A 237 -0.27 15.30 15.28
CA PHE A 237 -0.33 16.75 15.01
C PHE A 237 -1.69 17.21 14.47
N TYR A 238 -2.51 16.26 13.99
CA TYR A 238 -3.82 16.54 13.39
C TYR A 238 -4.99 16.18 14.29
N GLN A 239 -4.76 15.56 15.47
CA GLN A 239 -5.82 15.32 16.43
C GLN A 239 -6.24 16.63 17.11
N PRO A 240 -7.56 16.92 17.20
CA PRO A 240 -8.08 17.98 18.07
C PRO A 240 -7.68 17.65 19.53
N LYS A 241 -7.32 18.69 20.28
CA LYS A 241 -6.83 18.59 21.66
C LYS A 241 -7.87 18.12 22.67
N ASP A 242 -9.14 18.08 22.26
CA ASP A 242 -10.28 17.83 23.15
C ASP A 242 -10.40 16.35 23.61
N ASP A 243 -9.86 15.40 22.83
CA ASP A 243 -9.95 13.98 23.18
C ASP A 243 -8.94 13.53 24.26
N GLU A 244 -7.91 14.33 24.55
CA GLU A 244 -6.94 14.00 25.61
C GLU A 244 -7.46 14.40 27.02
N GLU A 245 -8.30 15.42 27.12
CA GLU A 245 -8.87 15.86 28.41
C GLU A 245 -10.01 14.95 28.86
N GLU A 246 -10.92 14.50 27.98
CA GLU A 246 -12.03 13.60 28.36
C GLU A 246 -11.54 12.24 28.85
N THR A 247 -10.52 11.66 28.24
CA THR A 247 -9.99 10.34 28.69
C THR A 247 -9.23 10.44 30.01
N THR A 248 -8.61 11.59 30.30
CA THR A 248 -7.91 11.80 31.58
C THR A 248 -8.89 12.04 32.72
N ASP A 249 -10.00 12.71 32.43
CA ASP A 249 -11.07 12.97 33.40
C ASP A 249 -11.89 11.70 33.69
N GLU A 250 -12.13 10.83 32.71
CA GLU A 250 -12.79 9.53 32.94
C GLU A 250 -11.88 8.57 33.72
N GLU A 251 -10.58 8.46 33.41
CA GLU A 251 -9.64 7.63 34.18
C GLU A 251 -9.51 8.15 35.64
N SER A 252 -9.42 9.46 35.83
CA SER A 252 -9.34 10.06 37.15
C SER A 252 -10.66 9.93 37.96
N ALA A 253 -11.82 9.94 37.30
CA ALA A 253 -13.11 9.72 37.91
C ALA A 253 -13.30 8.26 38.36
N VAL A 254 -12.85 7.28 37.56
CA VAL A 254 -12.89 5.85 37.88
C VAL A 254 -11.93 5.52 39.01
N GLU A 255 -10.73 6.10 39.04
CA GLU A 255 -9.74 5.89 40.12
C GLU A 255 -10.23 6.48 41.44
N ASN A 256 -10.85 7.66 41.45
CA ASN A 256 -11.47 8.26 42.63
C ASN A 256 -12.67 7.46 43.17
N GLN A 257 -13.48 6.85 42.28
CA GLN A 257 -14.57 5.95 42.72
C GLN A 257 -14.07 4.64 43.28
N ALA A 258 -12.97 4.10 42.78
CA ALA A 258 -12.35 2.88 43.31
C ALA A 258 -11.77 3.13 44.72
N ASP A 259 -11.16 4.28 44.98
CA ASP A 259 -10.60 4.67 46.27
C ASP A 259 -11.67 4.96 47.31
N LEU A 260 -12.85 5.44 46.92
CA LEU A 260 -13.99 5.65 47.82
C LEU A 260 -14.62 4.32 48.25
N ASN A 261 -14.71 3.33 47.37
CA ASN A 261 -15.25 1.99 47.70
C ASN A 261 -14.31 1.12 48.54
N TYR A 262 -13.05 1.48 48.69
CA TYR A 262 -12.08 0.74 49.51
C TYR A 262 -11.99 1.26 50.94
N LYS A 263 -12.64 2.38 51.27
CA LYS A 263 -12.62 3.02 52.62
C LYS A 263 -13.88 2.79 53.43
N ASP A 264 -14.89 2.14 52.91
CA ASP A 264 -16.09 1.66 53.60
C ASP A 264 -16.00 0.15 53.88
#